data_fe8e461ad326c46c50dfec7417411f7f
#
_entry.id   fe8e461ad326c46c50dfec7417411f7f
#
_cell.length_a   1.000
_cell.length_b   1.000
_cell.length_c   1.000
_cell.angle_alpha   90.00
_cell.angle_beta   90.00
_cell.angle_gamma   90.00
#
_symmetry.space_group_name_H-M   'P 1'
#
loop_
_entity.id
_entity.type
_entity.pdbx_description
1 polymer ?
#
loop_
_entity_poly.entity_id
_entity_poly.type
_entity_poly.pdbx_seq_one_letter_code
_entity_poly.pdbx_strand_id
1 'polypeptide(L)'
;APRARGPRHPADPAPPPTPPGPPPAPPRGHPHARNPADVARIAAGQDAVVTATRPVPGSEHELAAATTGLLAGIAGTGVRLLAVGGAGSLTVPGSDGTTLVESPGFPAEIRPIALACNEQLDLYRAADAEVDWTYLSPAALLEPGARTGRFRLGLDELLVDADGNSAISMEDLAIALLDEVERPAHHRARFTAGY
;
A
#
# COMPACT_ATOMS: atom_id res chain seq x y z
N ALA A 1 -11.50 0.93 -76.48
CA ALA A 1 -12.38 1.17 -75.33
C ALA A 1 -11.58 0.91 -74.02
N PRO A 2 -11.38 1.90 -73.13
CA PRO A 2 -10.70 1.68 -71.86
C PRO A 2 -11.66 1.03 -70.84
N ARG A 3 -11.14 -0.01 -70.15
CA ARG A 3 -11.88 -0.68 -69.06
C ARG A 3 -11.95 0.24 -67.83
N ALA A 4 -13.15 0.44 -67.33
CA ALA A 4 -13.42 1.14 -66.08
C ALA A 4 -12.82 0.41 -64.87
N ARG A 5 -12.06 1.12 -64.03
CA ARG A 5 -11.59 0.61 -62.72
C ARG A 5 -12.76 0.65 -61.75
N GLY A 6 -13.09 -0.50 -61.17
CA GLY A 6 -14.11 -0.59 -60.11
C GLY A 6 -13.71 0.16 -58.83
N PRO A 7 -14.64 0.44 -57.92
CA PRO A 7 -14.42 1.22 -56.73
C PRO A 7 -13.44 0.48 -55.77
N ARG A 8 -12.44 1.24 -55.24
CA ARG A 8 -11.56 0.76 -54.23
C ARG A 8 -12.31 0.68 -52.88
N HIS A 9 -12.39 -0.49 -52.31
CA HIS A 9 -12.83 -0.63 -50.91
C HIS A 9 -11.92 0.18 -50.00
N PRO A 10 -12.49 0.91 -49.01
CA PRO A 10 -11.66 1.52 -47.95
C PRO A 10 -10.91 0.45 -47.18
N ALA A 11 -9.63 0.70 -46.90
CA ALA A 11 -8.79 -0.22 -46.14
C ALA A 11 -9.36 -0.38 -44.73
N ASP A 12 -9.47 -1.61 -44.25
CA ASP A 12 -9.85 -1.89 -42.85
C ASP A 12 -8.93 -1.15 -41.86
N PRO A 13 -9.49 -0.60 -40.77
CA PRO A 13 -8.69 0.04 -39.75
C PRO A 13 -7.69 -0.96 -39.14
N ALA A 14 -6.48 -0.50 -38.87
CA ALA A 14 -5.45 -1.32 -38.24
C ALA A 14 -5.95 -1.88 -36.88
N PRO A 15 -5.62 -3.14 -36.55
CA PRO A 15 -6.00 -3.72 -35.27
C PRO A 15 -5.41 -2.89 -34.11
N PRO A 16 -6.11 -2.78 -32.97
CA PRO A 16 -5.61 -2.06 -31.81
C PRO A 16 -4.28 -2.67 -31.32
N PRO A 17 -3.40 -1.87 -30.72
CA PRO A 17 -2.14 -2.37 -30.19
C PRO A 17 -2.39 -3.47 -29.15
N THR A 18 -1.65 -4.55 -29.25
CA THR A 18 -1.70 -5.66 -28.29
C THR A 18 -1.31 -5.13 -26.90
N PRO A 19 -2.12 -5.39 -25.87
CA PRO A 19 -1.75 -4.98 -24.51
C PRO A 19 -0.40 -5.60 -24.12
N PRO A 20 0.41 -4.93 -23.31
CA PRO A 20 1.66 -5.48 -22.81
C PRO A 20 1.39 -6.84 -22.14
N GLY A 21 2.20 -7.83 -22.47
CA GLY A 21 2.10 -9.16 -21.84
C GLY A 21 2.28 -9.08 -20.33
N PRO A 22 1.81 -10.09 -19.58
CA PRO A 22 2.02 -10.14 -18.16
C PRO A 22 3.52 -10.06 -17.85
N PRO A 23 3.92 -9.40 -16.74
CA PRO A 23 5.32 -9.34 -16.34
C PRO A 23 5.89 -10.75 -16.18
N PRO A 24 7.20 -10.94 -16.41
CA PRO A 24 7.83 -12.24 -16.28
C PRO A 24 7.59 -12.81 -14.87
N ALA A 25 7.27 -14.11 -14.81
CA ALA A 25 7.06 -14.80 -13.55
C ALA A 25 8.32 -14.67 -12.67
N PRO A 26 8.16 -14.39 -11.37
CA PRO A 26 9.30 -14.29 -10.47
C PRO A 26 10.10 -15.60 -10.46
N PRO A 27 11.43 -15.53 -10.30
CA PRO A 27 12.26 -16.72 -10.26
C PRO A 27 11.81 -17.68 -9.14
N ARG A 28 11.86 -18.99 -9.43
CA ARG A 28 11.45 -20.05 -8.49
C ARG A 28 12.42 -20.11 -7.30
N GLY A 29 12.06 -19.46 -6.27
CA GLY A 29 12.64 -19.41 -4.95
C GLY A 29 11.83 -18.33 -4.25
N HIS A 30 11.08 -18.69 -3.21
CA HIS A 30 10.24 -17.70 -2.54
C HIS A 30 11.13 -16.64 -1.90
N PRO A 31 11.18 -15.42 -2.45
CA PRO A 31 11.95 -14.36 -1.83
C PRO A 31 11.31 -14.02 -0.48
N HIS A 32 12.13 -13.98 0.55
CA HIS A 32 11.67 -13.65 1.89
C HIS A 32 11.90 -12.16 2.15
N ALA A 33 10.83 -11.44 2.54
CA ALA A 33 10.93 -10.04 2.94
C ALA A 33 11.95 -9.80 4.08
N ARG A 34 12.28 -10.84 4.84
CA ARG A 34 13.30 -10.81 5.90
C ARG A 34 14.75 -10.83 5.38
N ASN A 35 14.95 -11.20 4.11
CA ASN A 35 16.29 -11.27 3.52
C ASN A 35 16.57 -10.02 2.69
N PRO A 36 17.43 -9.10 3.14
CA PRO A 36 17.72 -7.86 2.41
C PRO A 36 18.23 -8.10 0.99
N ALA A 37 19.00 -9.16 0.74
CA ALA A 37 19.50 -9.47 -0.59
C ALA A 37 18.41 -9.88 -1.57
N ASP A 38 17.37 -10.61 -1.10
CA ASP A 38 16.21 -10.94 -1.90
C ASP A 38 15.39 -9.68 -2.22
N VAL A 39 15.21 -8.81 -1.23
CA VAL A 39 14.48 -7.54 -1.40
C VAL A 39 15.20 -6.64 -2.40
N ALA A 40 16.51 -6.44 -2.26
CA ALA A 40 17.31 -5.64 -3.20
C ALA A 40 17.23 -6.20 -4.64
N ARG A 41 17.28 -7.51 -4.78
CA ARG A 41 17.17 -8.19 -6.09
C ARG A 41 15.80 -7.97 -6.73
N ILE A 42 14.70 -8.00 -5.96
CA ILE A 42 13.34 -7.77 -6.47
C ILE A 42 13.14 -6.30 -6.80
N ALA A 43 13.66 -5.41 -5.97
CA ALA A 43 13.56 -3.97 -6.15
C ALA A 43 14.34 -3.46 -7.37
N ALA A 44 15.36 -4.19 -7.81
CA ALA A 44 16.21 -3.76 -8.92
C ALA A 44 15.41 -3.51 -10.21
N GLY A 45 15.47 -2.28 -10.72
CA GLY A 45 14.77 -1.86 -11.93
C GLY A 45 13.28 -1.60 -11.76
N GLN A 46 12.79 -1.54 -10.53
CA GLN A 46 11.43 -1.13 -10.21
C GLN A 46 11.39 0.35 -9.82
N ASP A 47 10.28 1.03 -10.09
CA ASP A 47 10.04 2.41 -9.66
C ASP A 47 9.62 2.47 -8.19
N ALA A 48 8.87 1.46 -7.73
CA ALA A 48 8.42 1.35 -6.35
C ALA A 48 8.23 -0.12 -5.94
N VAL A 49 8.33 -0.36 -4.63
CA VAL A 49 7.94 -1.62 -3.98
C VAL A 49 6.77 -1.36 -3.06
N VAL A 50 5.70 -2.14 -3.20
CA VAL A 50 4.54 -2.10 -2.32
C VAL A 50 4.52 -3.35 -1.45
N THR A 51 4.30 -3.17 -0.15
CA THR A 51 4.10 -4.26 0.80
C THR A 51 2.74 -4.13 1.51
N ALA A 52 1.96 -5.20 1.50
CA ALA A 52 0.70 -5.33 2.22
C ALA A 52 0.67 -6.68 2.96
N THR A 53 1.80 -7.01 3.60
CA THR A 53 1.98 -8.30 4.27
C THR A 53 1.30 -8.29 5.64
N ARG A 54 0.61 -9.39 5.95
CA ARG A 54 0.05 -9.65 7.26
C ARG A 54 0.53 -11.01 7.74
N PRO A 55 1.14 -11.11 8.93
CA PRO A 55 1.50 -12.40 9.51
C PRO A 55 0.24 -13.21 9.87
N VAL A 56 0.39 -14.52 9.96
CA VAL A 56 -0.67 -15.37 10.48
C VAL A 56 -0.85 -15.12 11.98
N PRO A 57 -2.08 -15.26 12.51
CA PRO A 57 -2.33 -15.09 13.95
C PRO A 57 -1.38 -15.95 14.80
N GLY A 58 -0.78 -15.34 15.82
CA GLY A 58 0.24 -15.94 16.67
C GLY A 58 1.69 -15.78 16.19
N SER A 59 1.88 -15.21 14.99
CA SER A 59 3.21 -14.91 14.43
C SER A 59 3.42 -13.42 14.18
N GLU A 60 2.72 -12.55 14.91
CA GLU A 60 2.74 -11.10 14.70
C GLU A 60 4.15 -10.49 14.82
N HIS A 61 5.00 -11.08 15.68
CA HIS A 61 6.41 -10.71 15.82
C HIS A 61 7.22 -10.83 14.51
N GLU A 62 6.74 -11.62 13.57
CA GLU A 62 7.39 -11.77 12.26
C GLU A 62 7.31 -10.51 11.41
N LEU A 63 6.34 -9.62 11.69
CA LEU A 63 6.16 -8.37 10.93
C LEU A 63 7.35 -7.43 11.12
N ALA A 64 7.85 -7.28 12.34
CA ALA A 64 9.03 -6.48 12.63
C ALA A 64 10.28 -6.98 11.89
N ALA A 65 10.52 -8.30 11.90
CA ALA A 65 11.64 -8.92 11.19
C ALA A 65 11.55 -8.74 9.66
N ALA A 66 10.33 -8.88 9.09
CA ALA A 66 10.09 -8.64 7.67
C ALA A 66 10.31 -7.15 7.31
N THR A 67 9.85 -6.24 8.15
CA THR A 67 10.03 -4.80 7.95
C THR A 67 11.50 -4.40 7.98
N THR A 68 12.26 -4.92 8.95
CA THR A 68 13.72 -4.69 9.02
C THR A 68 14.43 -5.18 7.76
N GLY A 69 14.07 -6.37 7.27
CA GLY A 69 14.62 -6.92 6.02
C GLY A 69 14.27 -6.08 4.78
N LEU A 70 13.02 -5.61 4.70
CA LEU A 70 12.56 -4.71 3.63
C LEU A 70 13.35 -3.39 3.64
N LEU A 71 13.42 -2.72 4.78
CA LEU A 71 14.13 -1.44 4.91
C LEU A 71 15.62 -1.59 4.56
N ALA A 72 16.28 -2.63 5.08
CA ALA A 72 17.68 -2.90 4.78
C ALA A 72 17.92 -3.24 3.30
N GLY A 73 16.99 -3.94 2.66
CA GLY A 73 17.12 -4.32 1.24
C GLY A 73 16.81 -3.19 0.27
N ILE A 74 15.99 -2.22 0.68
CA ILE A 74 15.68 -1.01 -0.12
C ILE A 74 16.73 0.08 0.05
N ALA A 75 17.43 0.11 1.19
CA ALA A 75 18.46 1.11 1.45
C ALA A 75 19.50 1.17 0.31
N GLY A 76 19.81 2.37 -0.16
CA GLY A 76 20.77 2.63 -1.24
C GLY A 76 20.32 2.21 -2.65
N THR A 77 19.09 1.67 -2.83
CA THR A 77 18.58 1.31 -4.17
C THR A 77 17.97 2.49 -4.91
N GLY A 78 17.54 3.54 -4.20
CA GLY A 78 16.76 4.64 -4.76
C GLY A 78 15.30 4.28 -5.07
N VAL A 79 14.87 3.05 -4.79
CA VAL A 79 13.50 2.58 -5.02
C VAL A 79 12.62 2.97 -3.83
N ARG A 80 11.45 3.53 -4.12
CA ARG A 80 10.48 3.92 -3.10
C ARG A 80 9.77 2.72 -2.48
N LEU A 81 9.57 2.73 -1.17
CA LEU A 81 8.88 1.66 -0.43
C LEU A 81 7.55 2.17 0.14
N LEU A 82 6.44 1.58 -0.31
CA LEU A 82 5.11 1.88 0.24
C LEU A 82 4.60 0.68 1.04
N ALA A 83 4.15 0.94 2.27
CA ALA A 83 3.60 -0.09 3.14
C ALA A 83 2.14 0.19 3.49
N VAL A 84 1.30 -0.82 3.35
CA VAL A 84 -0.03 -0.83 3.97
C VAL A 84 0.11 -1.39 5.39
N GLY A 85 -0.18 -0.56 6.37
CA GLY A 85 -0.05 -0.89 7.77
C GLY A 85 -1.37 -1.03 8.51
N GLY A 86 -1.40 -0.60 9.77
CA GLY A 86 -2.59 -0.66 10.63
C GLY A 86 -3.07 0.72 11.08
N ALA A 87 -4.32 0.74 11.60
CA ALA A 87 -4.94 1.93 12.17
C ALA A 87 -4.62 2.14 13.66
N GLY A 88 -4.02 1.14 14.32
CA GLY A 88 -3.89 1.09 15.79
C GLY A 88 -3.23 2.31 16.44
N SER A 89 -2.30 2.96 15.74
CA SER A 89 -1.57 4.16 16.23
C SER A 89 -2.16 5.48 15.73
N LEU A 90 -3.29 5.47 15.01
CA LEU A 90 -4.01 6.70 14.70
C LEU A 90 -4.66 7.26 15.98
N THR A 91 -4.56 8.56 16.18
CA THR A 91 -5.22 9.24 17.31
C THR A 91 -6.71 9.34 17.06
N VAL A 92 -7.52 9.14 18.10
CA VAL A 92 -8.97 9.26 18.00
C VAL A 92 -9.36 10.73 18.09
N PRO A 93 -10.19 11.26 17.17
CA PRO A 93 -10.64 12.65 17.21
C PRO A 93 -11.28 13.01 18.56
N GLY A 94 -10.92 14.18 19.08
CA GLY A 94 -11.46 14.68 20.37
C GLY A 94 -10.97 13.96 21.62
N SER A 95 -10.04 13.01 21.50
CA SER A 95 -9.35 12.41 22.64
C SER A 95 -8.02 13.13 22.90
N ASP A 96 -7.59 13.30 24.10
CA ASP A 96 -6.30 13.94 24.45
C ASP A 96 -5.08 13.09 23.96
N GLY A 97 -5.06 12.73 22.65
CA GLY A 97 -4.00 11.95 22.04
C GLY A 97 -4.12 10.43 22.22
N THR A 98 -5.24 9.93 22.73
CA THR A 98 -5.49 8.48 22.86
C THR A 98 -5.49 7.83 21.46
N THR A 99 -4.70 6.78 21.29
CA THR A 99 -4.66 6.03 20.02
C THR A 99 -5.81 5.04 19.93
N LEU A 100 -6.13 4.62 18.69
CA LEU A 100 -7.23 3.67 18.49
C LEU A 100 -7.02 2.37 19.27
N VAL A 101 -5.79 1.83 19.34
CA VAL A 101 -5.50 0.59 20.08
C VAL A 101 -5.64 0.75 21.59
N GLU A 102 -5.52 1.97 22.12
CA GLU A 102 -5.68 2.29 23.54
C GLU A 102 -7.12 2.61 23.92
N SER A 103 -7.99 2.82 22.92
CA SER A 103 -9.37 3.19 23.15
C SER A 103 -10.15 2.13 23.92
N PRO A 104 -11.08 2.53 24.79
CA PRO A 104 -12.00 1.60 25.44
C PRO A 104 -12.79 0.79 24.40
N GLY A 105 -12.87 -0.53 24.59
CA GLY A 105 -13.61 -1.41 23.68
C GLY A 105 -12.83 -1.82 22.43
N PHE A 106 -11.56 -1.49 22.29
CA PHE A 106 -10.74 -2.04 21.19
C PHE A 106 -10.71 -3.58 21.27
N PRO A 107 -11.05 -4.29 20.17
CA PRO A 107 -11.21 -5.74 20.20
C PRO A 107 -9.90 -6.45 20.59
N ALA A 108 -9.99 -7.34 21.59
CA ALA A 108 -8.82 -8.04 22.12
C ALA A 108 -8.17 -8.96 21.07
N GLU A 109 -8.98 -9.52 20.17
CA GLU A 109 -8.57 -10.49 19.15
C GLU A 109 -7.62 -9.88 18.12
N ILE A 110 -7.80 -8.61 17.80
CA ILE A 110 -6.96 -7.89 16.81
C ILE A 110 -5.89 -7.03 17.47
N ARG A 111 -5.86 -6.94 18.82
CA ARG A 111 -4.84 -6.14 19.52
C ARG A 111 -3.40 -6.57 19.22
N PRO A 112 -3.07 -7.88 19.15
CA PRO A 112 -1.70 -8.30 18.82
C PRO A 112 -1.22 -7.78 17.46
N ILE A 113 -2.04 -7.91 16.42
CA ILE A 113 -1.65 -7.40 15.09
C ILE A 113 -1.63 -5.87 15.04
N ALA A 114 -2.52 -5.19 15.76
CA ALA A 114 -2.51 -3.72 15.84
C ALA A 114 -1.20 -3.21 16.49
N LEU A 115 -0.75 -3.83 17.57
CA LEU A 115 0.53 -3.50 18.21
C LEU A 115 1.73 -3.82 17.31
N ALA A 116 1.72 -4.93 16.60
CA ALA A 116 2.77 -5.25 15.63
C ALA A 116 2.83 -4.23 14.47
N CYS A 117 1.68 -3.73 14.01
CA CYS A 117 1.64 -2.65 13.02
C CYS A 117 2.15 -1.31 13.59
N ASN A 118 1.94 -1.04 14.89
CA ASN A 118 2.51 0.14 15.53
C ASN A 118 4.04 0.03 15.59
N GLU A 119 4.58 -1.12 16.03
CA GLU A 119 6.02 -1.40 15.99
C GLU A 119 6.59 -1.30 14.55
N GLN A 120 5.85 -1.80 13.57
CA GLN A 120 6.20 -1.66 12.17
C GLN A 120 6.38 -0.19 11.77
N LEU A 121 5.42 0.67 12.11
CA LEU A 121 5.51 2.11 11.81
C LEU A 121 6.70 2.76 12.50
N ASP A 122 7.02 2.37 13.73
CA ASP A 122 8.18 2.89 14.45
C ASP A 122 9.50 2.50 13.78
N LEU A 123 9.59 1.30 13.22
CA LEU A 123 10.73 0.88 12.40
C LEU A 123 10.85 1.74 11.13
N TYR A 124 9.75 2.07 10.45
CA TYR A 124 9.77 3.00 9.31
C TYR A 124 10.24 4.39 9.73
N ARG A 125 9.77 4.91 10.85
CA ARG A 125 10.19 6.23 11.38
C ARG A 125 11.68 6.28 11.75
N ALA A 126 12.20 5.15 12.24
CA ALA A 126 13.61 4.99 12.59
C ALA A 126 14.51 4.65 11.39
N ALA A 127 13.94 4.42 10.19
CA ALA A 127 14.70 4.03 9.01
C ALA A 127 15.71 5.09 8.58
N ASP A 128 16.80 4.63 7.95
CA ASP A 128 17.83 5.49 7.38
C ASP A 128 17.23 6.58 6.47
N ALA A 129 17.87 7.75 6.45
CA ALA A 129 17.46 8.90 5.66
C ALA A 129 17.44 8.61 4.14
N GLU A 130 18.22 7.64 3.69
CA GLU A 130 18.28 7.22 2.28
C GLU A 130 17.06 6.40 1.83
N VAL A 131 16.26 5.89 2.77
CA VAL A 131 15.05 5.12 2.43
C VAL A 131 13.87 6.06 2.27
N ASP A 132 13.38 6.23 1.05
CA ASP A 132 12.11 6.91 0.78
C ASP A 132 10.95 5.94 1.02
N TRP A 133 10.26 6.14 2.12
CA TRP A 133 9.14 5.28 2.52
C TRP A 133 7.84 6.07 2.68
N THR A 134 6.73 5.37 2.46
CA THR A 134 5.38 5.86 2.76
C THR A 134 4.61 4.77 3.49
N TYR A 135 3.87 5.14 4.51
CA TYR A 135 3.07 4.21 5.31
C TYR A 135 1.59 4.59 5.25
N LEU A 136 0.76 3.75 4.63
CA LEU A 136 -0.68 3.95 4.55
C LEU A 136 -1.37 3.21 5.70
N SER A 137 -1.89 3.97 6.66
CA SER A 137 -2.78 3.46 7.70
C SER A 137 -4.22 3.44 7.16
N PRO A 138 -4.93 2.30 7.17
CA PRO A 138 -6.33 2.28 6.79
C PRO A 138 -7.22 2.96 7.84
N ALA A 139 -8.51 3.14 7.55
CA ALA A 139 -9.53 3.39 8.57
C ALA A 139 -9.63 2.22 9.56
N ALA A 140 -10.36 2.42 10.68
CA ALA A 140 -10.53 1.38 11.71
C ALA A 140 -11.18 0.10 11.17
N LEU A 141 -12.16 0.25 10.28
CA LEU A 141 -12.81 -0.84 9.56
C LEU A 141 -12.33 -0.85 8.10
N LEU A 142 -11.69 -1.94 7.71
CA LEU A 142 -11.22 -2.20 6.34
C LEU A 142 -11.80 -3.53 5.86
N GLU A 143 -12.72 -3.47 4.92
CA GLU A 143 -13.42 -4.64 4.39
C GLU A 143 -13.53 -4.56 2.86
N PRO A 144 -13.72 -5.69 2.14
CA PRO A 144 -14.11 -5.67 0.74
C PRO A 144 -15.38 -4.86 0.55
N GLY A 145 -15.45 -4.04 -0.50
CA GLY A 145 -16.61 -3.17 -0.71
C GLY A 145 -16.66 -2.54 -2.09
N ALA A 146 -17.37 -1.44 -2.22
CA ALA A 146 -17.48 -0.73 -3.49
C ALA A 146 -16.22 0.11 -3.76
N ARG A 147 -15.79 0.09 -5.02
CA ARG A 147 -14.81 1.04 -5.54
C ARG A 147 -15.51 2.34 -5.88
N THR A 148 -15.54 3.27 -4.95
CA THR A 148 -16.24 4.55 -5.13
C THR A 148 -15.36 5.64 -5.71
N GLY A 149 -14.05 5.60 -5.45
CA GLY A 149 -13.11 6.66 -5.76
C GLY A 149 -13.34 7.94 -4.96
N ARG A 150 -14.11 7.87 -3.88
CA ARG A 150 -14.47 9.02 -3.03
C ARG A 150 -14.13 8.72 -1.59
N PHE A 151 -13.03 9.28 -1.11
CA PHE A 151 -12.53 9.16 0.26
C PHE A 151 -11.76 10.43 0.62
N ARG A 152 -11.54 10.61 1.92
CA ARG A 152 -10.68 11.68 2.45
C ARG A 152 -9.30 11.12 2.74
N LEU A 153 -8.29 11.99 2.68
CA LEU A 153 -6.94 11.69 3.17
C LEU A 153 -6.70 12.48 4.45
N GLY A 154 -5.90 11.89 5.34
CA GLY A 154 -5.44 12.48 6.59
C GLY A 154 -4.03 12.01 6.91
N LEU A 155 -3.50 12.40 8.07
CA LEU A 155 -2.15 12.04 8.50
C LEU A 155 -2.18 11.08 9.70
N ASP A 156 -2.21 11.63 10.90
CA ASP A 156 -2.02 10.88 12.14
C ASP A 156 -3.32 10.70 12.96
N GLU A 157 -4.42 11.30 12.51
CA GLU A 157 -5.71 11.21 13.15
C GLU A 157 -6.65 10.28 12.38
N LEU A 158 -7.43 9.50 13.10
CA LEU A 158 -8.44 8.60 12.56
C LEU A 158 -9.53 9.41 11.84
N LEU A 159 -9.77 9.11 10.57
CA LEU A 159 -10.87 9.73 9.83
C LEU A 159 -12.18 9.06 10.24
N VAL A 160 -13.13 9.89 10.69
CA VAL A 160 -14.46 9.44 11.10
C VAL A 160 -15.53 10.18 10.31
N ASP A 161 -16.68 9.54 10.10
CA ASP A 161 -17.89 10.17 9.56
C ASP A 161 -18.62 10.99 10.65
N ALA A 162 -19.79 11.54 10.31
CA ALA A 162 -20.60 12.35 11.23
C ALA A 162 -21.14 11.54 12.43
N ASP A 163 -21.23 10.23 12.31
CA ASP A 163 -21.69 9.31 13.35
C ASP A 163 -20.53 8.73 14.18
N GLY A 164 -19.29 9.11 13.86
CA GLY A 164 -18.08 8.66 14.54
C GLY A 164 -17.53 7.33 14.04
N ASN A 165 -18.05 6.79 12.93
CA ASN A 165 -17.54 5.56 12.34
C ASN A 165 -16.32 5.84 11.47
N SER A 166 -15.35 4.95 11.51
CA SER A 166 -14.16 5.00 10.66
C SER A 166 -14.10 3.77 9.77
N ALA A 167 -14.30 3.96 8.48
CA ALA A 167 -14.34 2.87 7.50
C ALA A 167 -13.75 3.26 6.15
N ILE A 168 -13.25 2.27 5.42
CA ILE A 168 -12.88 2.37 4.01
C ILE A 168 -12.99 1.00 3.36
N SER A 169 -13.38 0.93 2.09
CA SER A 169 -13.29 -0.32 1.33
C SER A 169 -11.85 -0.63 0.96
N MET A 170 -11.52 -1.93 0.82
CA MET A 170 -10.21 -2.36 0.33
C MET A 170 -9.93 -1.79 -1.06
N GLU A 171 -10.96 -1.67 -1.89
CA GLU A 171 -10.91 -1.13 -3.25
C GLU A 171 -10.55 0.36 -3.28
N ASP A 172 -11.11 1.15 -2.37
CA ASP A 172 -10.78 2.58 -2.27
C ASP A 172 -9.42 2.80 -1.59
N LEU A 173 -9.06 1.98 -0.60
CA LEU A 173 -7.71 2.00 -0.03
C LEU A 173 -6.65 1.70 -1.10
N ALA A 174 -6.93 0.75 -2.00
CA ALA A 174 -6.03 0.44 -3.11
C ALA A 174 -5.89 1.62 -4.08
N ILE A 175 -6.97 2.39 -4.34
CA ILE A 175 -6.87 3.63 -5.13
C ILE A 175 -5.97 4.63 -4.42
N ALA A 176 -6.17 4.87 -3.12
CA ALA A 176 -5.35 5.81 -2.36
C ALA A 176 -3.85 5.43 -2.42
N LEU A 177 -3.54 4.13 -2.34
CA LEU A 177 -2.18 3.62 -2.45
C LEU A 177 -1.59 3.84 -3.84
N LEU A 178 -2.36 3.53 -4.91
CA LEU A 178 -1.90 3.69 -6.29
C LEU A 178 -1.74 5.17 -6.66
N ASP A 179 -2.65 6.03 -6.21
CA ASP A 179 -2.54 7.48 -6.38
C ASP A 179 -1.25 8.01 -5.74
N GLU A 180 -0.85 7.47 -4.58
CA GLU A 180 0.38 7.84 -3.90
C GLU A 180 1.64 7.29 -4.62
N VAL A 181 1.54 6.13 -5.30
CA VAL A 181 2.62 5.62 -6.17
C VAL A 181 2.81 6.52 -7.38
N GLU A 182 1.71 6.90 -8.05
CA GLU A 182 1.75 7.67 -9.29
C GLU A 182 2.03 9.16 -9.05
N ARG A 183 1.58 9.70 -7.94
CA ARG A 183 1.68 11.11 -7.54
C ARG A 183 2.17 11.24 -6.11
N PRO A 184 3.46 11.00 -5.86
CA PRO A 184 4.03 11.02 -4.52
C PRO A 184 3.79 12.33 -3.77
N ALA A 185 3.16 12.24 -2.61
CA ALA A 185 2.90 13.37 -1.72
C ALA A 185 3.46 13.18 -0.30
N HIS A 186 3.66 11.92 0.10
CA HIS A 186 4.04 11.57 1.47
C HIS A 186 5.39 10.84 1.49
N HIS A 187 6.48 11.61 1.50
CA HIS A 187 7.85 11.09 1.60
C HIS A 187 8.26 10.95 3.07
N ARG A 188 8.72 9.77 3.48
CA ARG A 188 9.11 9.43 4.86
C ARG A 188 8.02 9.81 5.87
N ALA A 189 6.79 9.53 5.48
CA ALA A 189 5.61 9.93 6.22
C ALA A 189 4.52 8.86 6.22
N ARG A 190 3.66 8.92 7.23
CA ARG A 190 2.41 8.21 7.26
C ARG A 190 1.31 9.10 6.68
N PHE A 191 0.34 8.47 6.02
CA PHE A 191 -0.96 9.05 5.75
C PHE A 191 -2.06 8.02 6.00
N THR A 192 -3.30 8.48 6.06
CA THR A 192 -4.48 7.63 6.22
C THR A 192 -5.55 7.98 5.20
N ALA A 193 -6.44 7.04 4.93
CA ALA A 193 -7.60 7.22 4.06
C ALA A 193 -8.86 6.66 4.73
N GLY A 194 -10.00 7.35 4.54
CA GLY A 194 -11.29 6.97 5.13
C GLY A 194 -12.46 7.74 4.53
N TYR A 195 -13.66 7.29 4.76
CA TYR A 195 -14.90 7.96 4.37
C TYR A 195 -15.28 9.12 5.28
#